data_b8a779cb5af227ca6dd3d689083b3a15
#
_entry.id   b8a779cb5af227ca6dd3d689083b3a15
#
_cell.length_a   1.000
_cell.length_b   1.000
_cell.length_c   1.000
_cell.angle_alpha   90.00
_cell.angle_beta   90.00
_cell.angle_gamma   90.00
#
_symmetry.space_group_name_H-M   'P 1'
#
loop_
_entity.id
_entity.type
_entity.pdbx_description
1 polymer ?
#
loop_
_entity_poly.entity_id
_entity_poly.type
_entity_poly.pdbx_seq_one_letter_code
_entity_poly.pdbx_strand_id
1 'polypeptide(L)'
;MRKSTDFIANIDICKEYDARYAADEVHYETFAGLAAFFGRDMQVHWHDCFFQVHFLETGKIELQLDDQHYSVQAPLFILTPPSVPHAFFTEPDSDGHVLTVRQELIWPLLERLYPGSNLALDMPGICLSLADAPQELTALSHYWALIRREFGQNLAGREQTLALLAQAVFTLLLRNTALEDNANSGVRGELQLFQRFNKMVDERFREHLPVP
;
A
#
# COMPACT_ATOMS: atom_id res chain seq x y z
N MET A 1 5.70 18.10 -32.90
CA MET A 1 5.21 17.00 -32.05
C MET A 1 5.26 17.49 -30.60
N ARG A 2 4.12 17.79 -29.99
CA ARG A 2 4.04 18.07 -28.55
C ARG A 2 4.28 16.75 -27.83
N LYS A 3 5.31 16.66 -26.96
CA LYS A 3 5.41 15.60 -25.98
C LYS A 3 4.16 15.70 -25.11
N SER A 4 3.30 14.68 -25.14
CA SER A 4 2.30 14.43 -24.13
C SER A 4 3.06 14.35 -22.81
N THR A 5 2.84 15.26 -21.91
CA THR A 5 3.17 15.05 -20.50
C THR A 5 2.20 13.97 -20.08
N ASP A 6 2.70 12.72 -19.97
CA ASP A 6 1.91 11.60 -19.48
C ASP A 6 1.57 11.92 -18.02
N PHE A 7 0.34 12.37 -17.81
CA PHE A 7 -0.18 12.64 -16.48
C PHE A 7 -0.48 11.29 -15.82
N ILE A 8 0.27 10.97 -14.78
CA ILE A 8 0.03 9.76 -13.98
C ILE A 8 -1.21 10.03 -13.12
N ALA A 9 -2.20 9.15 -13.21
CA ALA A 9 -3.45 9.31 -12.49
C ALA A 9 -3.27 9.11 -10.98
N ASN A 10 -3.84 9.99 -10.19
CA ASN A 10 -4.01 9.80 -8.76
C ASN A 10 -5.38 9.13 -8.53
N ILE A 11 -5.37 7.90 -8.04
CA ILE A 11 -6.59 7.13 -7.82
C ILE A 11 -6.92 7.08 -6.33
N ASP A 12 -8.04 7.69 -5.95
CA ASP A 12 -8.62 7.52 -4.60
C ASP A 12 -9.58 6.32 -4.62
N ILE A 13 -9.08 5.15 -4.24
CA ILE A 13 -9.84 3.90 -4.24
C ILE A 13 -11.13 4.03 -3.44
N CYS A 14 -11.09 4.71 -2.31
CA CYS A 14 -12.27 4.88 -1.46
C CYS A 14 -13.36 5.75 -2.10
N LYS A 15 -13.01 6.64 -3.03
CA LYS A 15 -13.99 7.47 -3.74
C LYS A 15 -14.40 6.89 -5.09
N GLU A 16 -13.43 6.37 -5.84
CA GLU A 16 -13.65 5.92 -7.21
C GLU A 16 -14.21 4.51 -7.28
N TYR A 17 -13.75 3.61 -6.39
CA TYR A 17 -14.16 2.22 -6.36
C TYR A 17 -15.39 1.99 -5.50
N ASP A 18 -15.37 2.43 -4.24
CA ASP A 18 -16.49 2.24 -3.31
C ASP A 18 -16.67 3.42 -2.36
N ALA A 19 -17.51 4.36 -2.77
CA ALA A 19 -17.80 5.59 -2.01
C ALA A 19 -18.41 5.32 -0.61
N ARG A 20 -18.93 4.10 -0.34
CA ARG A 20 -19.45 3.72 0.99
C ARG A 20 -18.35 3.72 2.05
N TYR A 21 -17.11 3.48 1.64
CA TYR A 21 -15.93 3.40 2.50
C TYR A 21 -15.02 4.63 2.40
N ALA A 22 -15.53 5.73 1.84
CA ALA A 22 -14.73 6.94 1.63
C ALA A 22 -14.15 7.54 2.92
N ALA A 23 -14.78 7.29 4.07
CA ALA A 23 -14.33 7.74 5.38
C ALA A 23 -13.53 6.67 6.16
N ASP A 24 -13.48 5.42 5.68
CA ASP A 24 -12.82 4.34 6.39
C ASP A 24 -11.29 4.51 6.34
N GLU A 25 -10.62 4.15 7.44
CA GLU A 25 -9.15 4.13 7.51
C GLU A 25 -8.56 2.90 6.82
N VAL A 26 -9.35 1.84 6.70
CA VAL A 26 -8.93 0.55 6.13
C VAL A 26 -9.96 0.06 5.14
N HIS A 27 -9.54 -0.17 3.90
CA HIS A 27 -10.34 -0.80 2.87
C HIS A 27 -9.71 -2.13 2.46
N TYR A 28 -10.55 -3.14 2.25
CA TYR A 28 -10.14 -4.47 1.83
C TYR A 28 -10.89 -4.89 0.56
N GLU A 29 -10.16 -5.53 -0.36
CA GLU A 29 -10.73 -6.14 -1.55
C GLU A 29 -9.95 -7.40 -1.96
N THR A 30 -10.56 -8.23 -2.78
CA THR A 30 -9.90 -9.35 -3.46
C THR A 30 -9.31 -8.90 -4.80
N PHE A 31 -8.29 -9.60 -5.30
CA PHE A 31 -7.81 -9.36 -6.67
C PHE A 31 -8.91 -9.51 -7.71
N ALA A 32 -9.77 -10.50 -7.55
CA ALA A 32 -10.90 -10.71 -8.46
C ALA A 32 -11.89 -9.52 -8.44
N GLY A 33 -12.16 -8.93 -7.26
CA GLY A 33 -13.02 -7.77 -7.11
C GLY A 33 -12.44 -6.54 -7.80
N LEU A 34 -11.16 -6.24 -7.56
CA LEU A 34 -10.48 -5.12 -8.22
C LEU A 34 -10.41 -5.33 -9.73
N ALA A 35 -10.08 -6.55 -10.19
CA ALA A 35 -10.01 -6.87 -11.61
C ALA A 35 -11.37 -6.77 -12.32
N ALA A 36 -12.46 -7.02 -11.61
CA ALA A 36 -13.81 -6.84 -12.15
C ALA A 36 -14.15 -5.37 -12.43
N PHE A 37 -13.57 -4.45 -11.66
CA PHE A 37 -13.82 -3.02 -11.79
C PHE A 37 -12.77 -2.31 -12.67
N PHE A 38 -11.49 -2.46 -12.36
CA PHE A 38 -10.40 -1.78 -13.06
C PHE A 38 -9.81 -2.56 -14.24
N GLY A 39 -10.16 -3.83 -14.39
CA GLY A 39 -9.48 -4.75 -15.29
C GLY A 39 -8.24 -5.40 -14.64
N ARG A 40 -7.58 -6.29 -15.41
CA ARG A 40 -6.34 -6.97 -14.97
C ARG A 40 -5.07 -6.24 -15.38
N ASP A 41 -5.21 -5.22 -16.22
CA ASP A 41 -4.15 -4.36 -16.74
C ASP A 41 -4.34 -2.96 -16.17
N MET A 42 -3.78 -2.74 -14.98
CA MET A 42 -3.79 -1.44 -14.32
C MET A 42 -2.65 -0.59 -14.86
N GLN A 43 -3.01 0.51 -15.50
CA GLN A 43 -2.05 1.49 -16.00
C GLN A 43 -1.35 2.20 -14.84
N VAL A 44 -0.22 2.86 -15.14
CA VAL A 44 0.56 3.57 -14.11
C VAL A 44 -0.32 4.59 -13.39
N HIS A 45 -0.39 4.46 -12.10
CA HIS A 45 -1.15 5.33 -11.20
C HIS A 45 -0.46 5.41 -9.83
N TRP A 46 -0.99 6.22 -8.93
CA TRP A 46 -0.51 6.41 -7.56
C TRP A 46 -1.68 6.73 -6.63
N HIS A 47 -1.43 6.72 -5.33
CA HIS A 47 -2.38 7.08 -4.28
C HIS A 47 -1.76 8.10 -3.34
N ASP A 48 -2.41 9.26 -3.13
CA ASP A 48 -1.85 10.34 -2.31
C ASP A 48 -1.67 9.99 -0.85
N CYS A 49 -2.70 9.39 -0.25
CA CYS A 49 -2.84 9.28 1.20
C CYS A 49 -2.94 7.84 1.69
N PHE A 50 -2.60 6.87 0.83
CA PHE A 50 -2.80 5.48 1.16
C PHE A 50 -1.55 4.65 0.96
N PHE A 51 -1.28 3.79 1.93
CA PHE A 51 -0.49 2.59 1.72
C PHE A 51 -1.35 1.50 1.10
N GLN A 52 -0.79 0.75 0.17
CA GLN A 52 -1.43 -0.45 -0.36
C GLN A 52 -0.56 -1.68 -0.14
N VAL A 53 -1.18 -2.77 0.31
CA VAL A 53 -0.55 -4.09 0.36
C VAL A 53 -1.33 -5.01 -0.57
N HIS A 54 -0.65 -5.54 -1.57
CA HIS A 54 -1.14 -6.64 -2.39
C HIS A 54 -0.51 -7.93 -1.90
N PHE A 55 -1.31 -8.89 -1.51
CA PHE A 55 -0.87 -10.22 -1.12
C PHE A 55 -1.37 -11.22 -2.17
N LEU A 56 -0.47 -11.68 -3.02
CA LEU A 56 -0.76 -12.64 -4.08
C LEU A 56 -0.57 -14.06 -3.53
N GLU A 57 -1.65 -14.81 -3.48
CA GLU A 57 -1.65 -16.20 -3.00
C GLU A 57 -1.38 -17.20 -4.11
N THR A 58 -1.89 -16.93 -5.33
CA THR A 58 -1.73 -17.77 -6.52
C THR A 58 -1.50 -16.93 -7.76
N GLY A 59 -0.93 -17.55 -8.80
CA GLY A 59 -0.73 -16.93 -10.09
C GLY A 59 0.53 -16.10 -10.21
N LYS A 60 0.57 -15.25 -11.22
CA LYS A 60 1.71 -14.42 -11.59
C LYS A 60 1.30 -12.96 -11.76
N ILE A 61 2.21 -12.06 -11.45
CA ILE A 61 2.05 -10.62 -11.66
C ILE A 61 3.27 -10.05 -12.40
N GLU A 62 3.00 -9.23 -13.40
CA GLU A 62 3.96 -8.29 -13.96
C GLU A 62 3.71 -6.94 -13.29
N LEU A 63 4.72 -6.39 -12.64
CA LEU A 63 4.60 -5.21 -11.80
C LEU A 63 5.64 -4.18 -12.21
N GLN A 64 5.21 -2.94 -12.42
CA GLN A 64 6.06 -1.77 -12.32
C GLN A 64 5.83 -1.12 -10.95
N LEU A 65 6.88 -0.91 -10.19
CA LEU A 65 6.85 -0.26 -8.88
C LEU A 65 7.95 0.79 -8.85
N ASP A 66 7.55 2.06 -8.92
CA ASP A 66 8.45 3.18 -9.18
C ASP A 66 9.20 2.97 -10.53
N ASP A 67 10.53 2.93 -10.52
CA ASP A 67 11.39 2.68 -11.68
C ASP A 67 11.76 1.19 -11.88
N GLN A 68 11.30 0.31 -11.00
CA GLN A 68 11.62 -1.11 -11.02
C GLN A 68 10.51 -1.93 -11.70
N HIS A 69 10.93 -2.95 -12.45
CA HIS A 69 10.02 -3.90 -13.09
C HIS A 69 10.25 -5.30 -12.54
N TYR A 70 9.15 -5.97 -12.21
CA TYR A 70 9.14 -7.31 -11.64
C TYR A 70 8.25 -8.23 -12.50
N SER A 71 8.69 -9.48 -12.66
CA SER A 71 7.89 -10.58 -13.19
C SER A 71 7.98 -11.70 -12.19
N VAL A 72 6.97 -11.83 -11.32
CA VAL A 72 7.06 -12.61 -10.10
C VAL A 72 5.86 -13.54 -9.91
N GLN A 73 6.13 -14.67 -9.27
CA GLN A 73 5.19 -15.76 -8.99
C GLN A 73 4.79 -15.75 -7.52
N ALA A 74 3.50 -15.98 -7.25
CA ALA A 74 2.99 -16.19 -5.89
C ALA A 74 3.67 -17.40 -5.17
N PRO A 75 3.70 -17.42 -3.81
CA PRO A 75 3.15 -16.41 -2.92
C PRO A 75 4.11 -15.23 -2.72
N LEU A 76 3.57 -14.04 -2.73
CA LEU A 76 4.35 -12.81 -2.53
C LEU A 76 3.51 -11.67 -1.94
N PHE A 77 4.17 -10.64 -1.42
CA PHE A 77 3.50 -9.38 -1.17
C PHE A 77 4.18 -8.22 -1.89
N ILE A 78 3.37 -7.20 -2.17
CA ILE A 78 3.80 -5.91 -2.68
C ILE A 78 3.30 -4.86 -1.70
N LEU A 79 4.19 -4.01 -1.20
CA LEU A 79 3.86 -2.84 -0.40
C LEU A 79 4.13 -1.59 -1.22
N THR A 80 3.09 -0.81 -1.47
CA THR A 80 3.16 0.46 -2.17
C THR A 80 2.86 1.59 -1.19
N PRO A 81 3.86 2.40 -0.82
CA PRO A 81 3.65 3.61 -0.01
C PRO A 81 2.88 4.69 -0.77
N PRO A 82 2.35 5.71 -0.05
CA PRO A 82 1.75 6.88 -0.67
C PRO A 82 2.65 7.52 -1.73
N SER A 83 2.04 7.99 -2.80
CA SER A 83 2.70 8.71 -3.91
C SER A 83 3.72 7.91 -4.73
N VAL A 84 3.87 6.60 -4.50
CA VAL A 84 4.73 5.74 -5.31
C VAL A 84 3.97 5.30 -6.56
N PRO A 85 4.43 5.67 -7.78
CA PRO A 85 3.81 5.24 -9.02
C PRO A 85 3.93 3.73 -9.18
N HIS A 86 2.84 3.09 -9.59
CA HIS A 86 2.82 1.66 -9.83
C HIS A 86 1.81 1.28 -10.93
N ALA A 87 2.11 0.17 -11.58
CA ALA A 87 1.24 -0.47 -12.57
C ALA A 87 1.37 -1.97 -12.44
N PHE A 88 0.34 -2.71 -12.77
CA PHE A 88 0.44 -4.16 -12.78
C PHE A 88 -0.49 -4.82 -13.79
N PHE A 89 -0.04 -5.96 -14.27
CA PHE A 89 -0.83 -6.91 -15.03
C PHE A 89 -0.88 -8.23 -14.28
N THR A 90 -2.10 -8.77 -14.09
CA THR A 90 -2.32 -10.05 -13.42
C THR A 90 -2.91 -11.06 -14.38
N GLU A 91 -2.41 -12.30 -14.35
CA GLU A 91 -2.96 -13.41 -15.12
C GLU A 91 -4.37 -13.78 -14.62
N PRO A 92 -5.21 -14.43 -15.45
CA PRO A 92 -6.59 -14.78 -15.06
C PRO A 92 -6.73 -15.70 -13.84
N ASP A 93 -5.72 -16.50 -13.55
CA ASP A 93 -5.63 -17.42 -12.41
C ASP A 93 -4.95 -16.81 -11.17
N SER A 94 -4.54 -15.55 -11.26
CA SER A 94 -4.01 -14.82 -10.13
C SER A 94 -5.12 -14.46 -9.15
N ASP A 95 -4.92 -14.80 -7.88
CA ASP A 95 -5.84 -14.47 -6.79
C ASP A 95 -5.07 -14.08 -5.52
N GLY A 96 -5.77 -13.36 -4.64
CA GLY A 96 -5.21 -12.85 -3.40
C GLY A 96 -6.02 -11.69 -2.84
N HIS A 97 -5.34 -10.85 -2.06
CA HIS A 97 -5.94 -9.82 -1.25
C HIS A 97 -5.28 -8.46 -1.46
N VAL A 98 -6.06 -7.40 -1.37
CA VAL A 98 -5.59 -6.02 -1.39
C VAL A 98 -6.09 -5.28 -0.16
N LEU A 99 -5.19 -4.66 0.55
CA LEU A 99 -5.47 -3.83 1.71
C LEU A 99 -5.01 -2.40 1.42
N THR A 100 -5.93 -1.47 1.46
CA THR A 100 -5.65 -0.04 1.31
C THR A 100 -5.84 0.62 2.67
N VAL A 101 -4.82 1.29 3.16
CA VAL A 101 -4.77 1.82 4.53
C VAL A 101 -4.34 3.28 4.51
N ARG A 102 -5.08 4.14 5.20
CA ARG A 102 -4.71 5.55 5.34
C ARG A 102 -3.36 5.70 6.03
N GLN A 103 -2.55 6.61 5.50
CA GLN A 103 -1.20 6.88 6.00
C GLN A 103 -1.18 7.29 7.47
N GLU A 104 -2.22 7.98 7.95
CA GLU A 104 -2.37 8.41 9.35
C GLU A 104 -2.39 7.24 10.34
N LEU A 105 -2.81 6.06 9.88
CA LEU A 105 -2.78 4.84 10.69
C LEU A 105 -1.38 4.19 10.72
N ILE A 106 -0.61 4.32 9.64
CA ILE A 106 0.66 3.61 9.45
C ILE A 106 1.86 4.45 9.88
N TRP A 107 1.88 5.77 9.67
CA TRP A 107 3.00 6.62 10.07
C TRP A 107 3.36 6.51 11.56
N PRO A 108 2.41 6.58 12.53
CA PRO A 108 2.74 6.40 13.93
C PRO A 108 3.27 4.99 14.27
N LEU A 109 2.85 3.97 13.49
CA LEU A 109 3.38 2.62 13.61
C LEU A 109 4.85 2.57 13.18
N LEU A 110 5.19 3.18 12.03
CA LEU A 110 6.57 3.25 11.52
C LEU A 110 7.49 3.97 12.49
N GLU A 111 7.07 5.09 13.06
CA GLU A 111 7.85 5.82 14.06
C GLU A 111 8.11 5.00 15.33
N ARG A 112 7.17 4.15 15.74
CA ARG A 112 7.35 3.25 16.89
C ARG A 112 8.27 2.07 16.59
N LEU A 113 8.18 1.52 15.37
CA LEU A 113 9.02 0.39 14.96
C LEU A 113 10.45 0.81 14.65
N TYR A 114 10.64 2.02 14.10
CA TYR A 114 11.92 2.54 13.63
C TYR A 114 12.17 3.98 14.14
N PRO A 115 12.36 4.15 15.46
CA PRO A 115 12.49 5.48 16.06
C PRO A 115 13.66 6.27 15.46
N GLY A 116 13.39 7.49 15.04
CA GLY A 116 14.41 8.39 14.47
C GLY A 116 14.82 8.08 13.03
N SER A 117 14.18 7.09 12.38
CA SER A 117 14.34 6.85 10.95
C SER A 117 13.44 7.80 10.14
N ASN A 118 13.80 8.01 8.87
CA ASN A 118 12.94 8.74 7.92
C ASN A 118 11.98 7.81 7.17
N LEU A 119 11.79 6.55 7.62
CA LEU A 119 11.00 5.55 6.90
C LEU A 119 9.55 5.97 6.66
N ALA A 120 8.95 6.72 7.56
CA ALA A 120 7.62 7.29 7.35
C ALA A 120 7.54 8.25 6.15
N LEU A 121 8.69 8.83 5.74
CA LEU A 121 8.81 9.80 4.64
C LEU A 121 9.43 9.20 3.39
N ASP A 122 10.29 8.23 3.54
CA ASP A 122 11.19 7.74 2.50
C ASP A 122 11.05 6.21 2.27
N MET A 123 9.87 5.64 2.60
CA MET A 123 9.63 4.21 2.42
C MET A 123 9.62 3.86 0.92
N PRO A 124 10.46 2.93 0.49
CA PRO A 124 10.42 2.43 -0.88
C PRO A 124 9.20 1.52 -1.11
N GLY A 125 8.79 1.39 -2.36
CA GLY A 125 7.95 0.28 -2.77
C GLY A 125 8.70 -1.05 -2.57
N ILE A 126 8.01 -2.07 -2.09
CA ILE A 126 8.60 -3.37 -1.75
C ILE A 126 7.85 -4.47 -2.50
N CYS A 127 8.60 -5.35 -3.16
CA CYS A 127 8.07 -6.59 -3.72
C CYS A 127 8.90 -7.75 -3.16
N LEU A 128 8.29 -8.64 -2.36
CA LEU A 128 9.00 -9.71 -1.67
C LEU A 128 8.27 -11.05 -1.83
N SER A 129 9.01 -12.06 -2.29
CA SER A 129 8.54 -13.45 -2.32
C SER A 129 8.43 -14.02 -0.92
N LEU A 130 7.39 -14.80 -0.67
CA LEU A 130 7.17 -15.56 0.56
C LEU A 130 7.36 -17.07 0.36
N ALA A 131 7.86 -17.49 -0.79
CA ALA A 131 8.06 -18.91 -1.10
C ALA A 131 8.97 -19.62 -0.10
N ASP A 132 9.99 -18.92 0.38
CA ASP A 132 10.96 -19.45 1.35
C ASP A 132 10.62 -19.07 2.81
N ALA A 133 9.45 -18.47 3.05
CA ALA A 133 9.00 -17.98 4.35
C ALA A 133 7.64 -18.60 4.78
N PRO A 134 7.54 -19.93 4.97
CA PRO A 134 6.25 -20.61 5.19
C PRO A 134 5.57 -20.24 6.51
N GLN A 135 6.32 -19.82 7.53
CA GLN A 135 5.75 -19.39 8.80
C GLN A 135 5.07 -18.01 8.65
N GLU A 136 5.74 -17.08 7.97
CA GLU A 136 5.22 -15.76 7.64
C GLU A 136 3.99 -15.85 6.72
N LEU A 137 4.07 -16.72 5.70
CA LEU A 137 2.94 -16.99 4.81
C LEU A 137 1.73 -17.50 5.60
N THR A 138 1.91 -18.45 6.51
CA THR A 138 0.84 -18.97 7.35
C THR A 138 0.25 -17.88 8.26
N ALA A 139 1.09 -17.09 8.91
CA ALA A 139 0.63 -15.99 9.76
C ALA A 139 -0.17 -14.94 8.96
N LEU A 140 0.34 -14.52 7.81
CA LEU A 140 -0.34 -13.56 6.94
C LEU A 140 -1.69 -14.09 6.46
N SER A 141 -1.78 -15.34 6.01
CA SER A 141 -3.03 -15.95 5.57
C SER A 141 -4.11 -15.93 6.66
N HIS A 142 -3.73 -16.14 7.94
CA HIS A 142 -4.67 -16.00 9.06
C HIS A 142 -5.16 -14.55 9.24
N TYR A 143 -4.25 -13.56 9.15
CA TYR A 143 -4.65 -12.15 9.26
C TYR A 143 -5.56 -11.73 8.11
N TRP A 144 -5.29 -12.16 6.88
CA TRP A 144 -6.14 -11.88 5.73
C TRP A 144 -7.54 -12.49 5.88
N ALA A 145 -7.64 -13.71 6.39
CA ALA A 145 -8.93 -14.34 6.68
C ALA A 145 -9.74 -13.55 7.73
N LEU A 146 -9.07 -13.02 8.77
CA LEU A 146 -9.72 -12.17 9.79
C LEU A 146 -10.16 -10.83 9.19
N ILE A 147 -9.30 -10.17 8.41
CA ILE A 147 -9.62 -8.89 7.75
C ILE A 147 -10.83 -9.07 6.82
N ARG A 148 -10.79 -10.09 5.95
CA ARG A 148 -11.90 -10.40 5.02
C ARG A 148 -13.22 -10.62 5.77
N ARG A 149 -13.18 -11.37 6.87
CA ARG A 149 -14.35 -11.62 7.70
C ARG A 149 -14.87 -10.34 8.32
N GLU A 150 -13.99 -9.56 8.95
CA GLU A 150 -14.36 -8.32 9.65
C GLU A 150 -14.88 -7.26 8.69
N PHE A 151 -14.23 -7.11 7.53
CA PHE A 151 -14.65 -6.16 6.50
C PHE A 151 -16.04 -6.47 5.94
N GLY A 152 -16.37 -7.74 5.78
CA GLY A 152 -17.68 -8.21 5.29
C GLY A 152 -18.82 -8.13 6.32
N GLN A 153 -18.54 -7.72 7.58
CA GLN A 153 -19.53 -7.68 8.66
C GLN A 153 -19.66 -6.26 9.21
N ASN A 154 -20.89 -5.87 9.57
CA ASN A 154 -21.13 -4.58 10.20
C ASN A 154 -21.30 -4.75 11.73
N LEU A 155 -20.20 -5.12 12.41
CA LEU A 155 -20.17 -5.33 13.85
C LEU A 155 -19.69 -4.10 14.60
N ALA A 156 -20.09 -3.99 15.87
CA ALA A 156 -19.57 -2.95 16.75
C ALA A 156 -18.04 -3.09 16.90
N GLY A 157 -17.30 -2.00 16.74
CA GLY A 157 -15.83 -2.00 16.81
C GLY A 157 -15.13 -2.48 15.54
N ARG A 158 -15.85 -2.65 14.41
CA ARG A 158 -15.29 -3.06 13.11
C ARG A 158 -14.08 -2.21 12.71
N GLU A 159 -14.20 -0.89 12.77
CA GLU A 159 -13.12 0.03 12.38
C GLU A 159 -11.86 -0.19 13.21
N GLN A 160 -11.99 -0.29 14.53
CA GLN A 160 -10.87 -0.54 15.44
C GLN A 160 -10.24 -1.91 15.20
N THR A 161 -11.08 -2.93 14.97
CA THR A 161 -10.58 -4.28 14.67
C THR A 161 -9.79 -4.28 13.36
N LEU A 162 -10.31 -3.67 12.30
CA LEU A 162 -9.61 -3.56 11.02
C LEU A 162 -8.31 -2.77 11.15
N ALA A 163 -8.30 -1.67 11.88
CA ALA A 163 -7.10 -0.87 12.13
C ALA A 163 -6.00 -1.69 12.84
N LEU A 164 -6.35 -2.44 13.87
CA LEU A 164 -5.41 -3.32 14.60
C LEU A 164 -4.88 -4.46 13.71
N LEU A 165 -5.74 -5.08 12.91
CA LEU A 165 -5.35 -6.14 11.99
C LEU A 165 -4.44 -5.61 10.89
N ALA A 166 -4.74 -4.44 10.32
CA ALA A 166 -3.90 -3.77 9.34
C ALA A 166 -2.50 -3.47 9.92
N GLN A 167 -2.42 -2.90 11.12
CA GLN A 167 -1.15 -2.65 11.79
C GLN A 167 -0.36 -3.94 12.06
N ALA A 168 -1.04 -5.03 12.40
CA ALA A 168 -0.39 -6.33 12.59
C ALA A 168 0.20 -6.87 11.28
N VAL A 169 -0.55 -6.78 10.16
CA VAL A 169 -0.05 -7.13 8.82
C VAL A 169 1.18 -6.30 8.47
N PHE A 170 1.12 -4.97 8.60
CA PHE A 170 2.27 -4.10 8.33
C PHE A 170 3.48 -4.45 9.19
N THR A 171 3.28 -4.73 10.48
CA THR A 171 4.36 -5.12 11.39
C THR A 171 5.03 -6.41 10.93
N LEU A 172 4.27 -7.41 10.49
CA LEU A 172 4.82 -8.68 9.98
C LEU A 172 5.58 -8.46 8.67
N LEU A 173 5.03 -7.70 7.74
CA LEU A 173 5.67 -7.43 6.46
C LEU A 173 7.01 -6.69 6.66
N LEU A 174 7.02 -5.68 7.51
CA LEU A 174 8.19 -4.85 7.75
C LEU A 174 9.33 -5.60 8.47
N ARG A 175 9.03 -6.63 9.27
CA ARG A 175 10.05 -7.50 9.86
C ARG A 175 10.86 -8.28 8.83
N ASN A 176 10.25 -8.60 7.69
CA ASN A 176 10.87 -9.40 6.63
C ASN A 176 11.60 -8.54 5.60
N THR A 177 11.55 -7.23 5.77
CA THR A 177 12.23 -6.30 4.87
C THR A 177 13.45 -5.72 5.57
N ALA A 178 14.64 -5.84 4.96
CA ALA A 178 15.87 -5.19 5.43
C ALA A 178 15.80 -3.67 5.12
N LEU A 179 14.87 -2.95 5.75
CA LEU A 179 14.67 -1.51 5.49
C LEU A 179 15.84 -0.65 5.95
N GLU A 180 16.59 -1.12 6.95
CA GLU A 180 17.77 -0.42 7.47
C GLU A 180 18.89 -0.30 6.43
N ASP A 181 19.06 -1.31 5.57
CA ASP A 181 20.09 -1.30 4.53
C ASP A 181 19.72 -0.40 3.34
N ASN A 182 18.45 -0.14 3.10
CA ASN A 182 17.96 0.67 1.97
C ASN A 182 17.88 2.18 2.27
N ALA A 183 17.94 2.60 3.52
CA ALA A 183 17.89 4.02 3.90
C ALA A 183 19.10 4.83 3.38
N ASN A 184 20.14 4.17 2.90
CA ASN A 184 21.38 4.79 2.36
C ASN A 184 21.46 4.90 0.83
N SER A 185 20.49 4.43 0.07
CA SER A 185 20.51 4.53 -1.39
C SER A 185 19.87 5.85 -1.88
N GLY A 186 20.72 6.86 -2.09
CA GLY A 186 20.35 8.24 -2.35
C GLY A 186 19.87 8.57 -3.78
N VAL A 187 18.78 7.98 -4.28
CA VAL A 187 18.26 8.27 -5.65
C VAL A 187 16.78 8.67 -5.69
N ARG A 188 16.24 9.32 -4.69
CA ARG A 188 14.78 9.63 -4.68
C ARG A 188 14.40 11.06 -4.26
N GLY A 189 15.20 12.05 -4.60
CA GLY A 189 15.02 13.41 -4.09
C GLY A 189 13.66 14.07 -4.37
N GLU A 190 13.06 13.86 -5.54
CA GLU A 190 11.79 14.51 -5.92
C GLU A 190 10.58 13.84 -5.25
N LEU A 191 10.53 12.49 -5.24
CA LEU A 191 9.47 11.74 -4.57
C LEU A 191 9.49 11.95 -3.06
N GLN A 192 10.70 11.93 -2.45
CA GLN A 192 10.90 12.24 -1.04
C GLN A 192 10.42 13.65 -0.69
N LEU A 193 10.71 14.64 -1.54
CA LEU A 193 10.25 16.00 -1.34
C LEU A 193 8.73 16.08 -1.34
N PHE A 194 8.08 15.37 -2.26
CA PHE A 194 6.62 15.34 -2.38
C PHE A 194 5.97 14.61 -1.18
N GLN A 195 6.51 13.48 -0.75
CA GLN A 195 6.04 12.76 0.45
C GLN A 195 6.20 13.61 1.72
N ARG A 196 7.35 14.30 1.87
CA ARG A 196 7.58 15.26 2.97
C ARG A 196 6.60 16.43 2.94
N PHE A 197 6.32 16.95 1.75
CA PHE A 197 5.34 18.01 1.57
C PHE A 197 3.94 17.55 1.99
N ASN A 198 3.48 16.39 1.52
CA ASN A 198 2.17 15.84 1.89
C ASN A 198 2.06 15.62 3.40
N LYS A 199 3.07 14.98 4.02
CA LYS A 199 3.10 14.80 5.48
C LYS A 199 3.05 16.14 6.21
N MET A 200 3.80 17.14 5.78
CA MET A 200 3.81 18.46 6.40
C MET A 200 2.46 19.17 6.25
N VAL A 201 1.79 19.01 5.11
CA VAL A 201 0.43 19.54 4.89
C VAL A 201 -0.54 18.88 5.87
N ASP A 202 -0.55 17.56 5.98
CA ASP A 202 -1.45 16.83 6.89
C ASP A 202 -1.22 17.17 8.37
N GLU A 203 0.04 17.28 8.78
CA GLU A 203 0.38 17.65 10.16
C GLU A 203 0.01 19.09 10.50
N ARG A 204 0.17 20.03 9.55
CA ARG A 204 0.03 21.46 9.79
C ARG A 204 -1.24 22.09 9.24
N PHE A 205 -1.99 21.35 8.42
CA PHE A 205 -3.25 21.85 7.83
C PHE A 205 -4.24 22.36 8.90
N ARG A 206 -4.26 21.72 10.06
CA ARG A 206 -5.14 22.09 11.18
C ARG A 206 -4.62 23.25 12.04
N GLU A 207 -3.35 23.65 11.87
CA GLU A 207 -2.74 24.73 12.65
C GLU A 207 -3.10 26.13 12.14
N HIS A 208 -3.82 26.24 11.01
CA HIS A 208 -4.21 27.51 10.37
C HIS A 208 -3.07 28.54 10.29
N LEU A 209 -1.87 28.10 9.94
CA LEU A 209 -0.71 28.98 9.83
C LEU A 209 -0.95 30.03 8.74
N PRO A 210 -0.68 31.32 9.00
CA PRO A 210 -0.83 32.35 7.98
C PRO A 210 0.13 32.06 6.83
N VAL A 211 -0.38 32.16 5.61
CA VAL A 211 0.44 32.11 4.39
C VAL A 211 1.31 33.38 4.39
N PRO A 212 2.62 33.28 4.19
CA PRO A 212 3.51 34.43 4.15
C PRO A 212 3.26 35.34 2.96
#